data_dcfd9aa7214233156ee20ab62521e906
#
_entry.id   dcfd9aa7214233156ee20ab62521e906
#
_cell.length_a   1.000
_cell.length_b   1.000
_cell.length_c   1.000
_cell.angle_alpha   90.00
_cell.angle_beta   90.00
_cell.angle_gamma   90.00
#
_symmetry.space_group_name_H-M   'P 1'
#
loop_
_entity.id
_entity.type
_entity.pdbx_description
1 polymer ?
#
loop_
_entity_poly.entity_id
_entity_poly.type
_entity_poly.pdbx_seq_one_letter_code
_entity_poly.pdbx_strand_id
1 'polypeptide(L)'
;LGLVAAGLYRTNPNDTILPPSNVSLFSDVSTVGFYMLGIRGTHIFPQDKYRTDYTVYFYSFPCDYWGMGYDMGNDDSNKSEMKRWQARIKGSFLFHLGSNFYIGPMVSYDYVIGKNVERPELLNGMDRHTWNLGAGFSAVYDSRDVLTYPHQGLYINLTQCFRPRFMGNDYAFSTTELQVDAYQEVWKGAILAEDFRTMLNFGNPSWGMMALLGNSNSMRGYYEGRYRDKHKIEAQVELRQHIWKRNSLTVWVGAGTVFSKFSNIRSRHILPNYGLGYRWEFKKNVNVRIDYGFGKAGQSGFLFSINEAF
;
A
#
# COMPACT_ATOMS: atom_id res chain seq x y z
N LEU A 1 15.68 -5.89 -13.43
CA LEU A 1 15.39 -7.31 -13.23
C LEU A 1 14.80 -7.50 -11.84
N GLY A 2 13.53 -7.97 -11.78
CA GLY A 2 12.85 -8.24 -10.51
C GLY A 2 12.77 -9.75 -10.26
N LEU A 3 12.88 -10.16 -9.00
CA LEU A 3 12.73 -11.54 -8.56
C LEU A 3 11.80 -11.56 -7.34
N VAL A 4 10.75 -12.39 -7.40
CA VAL A 4 9.84 -12.61 -6.28
C VAL A 4 9.82 -14.10 -5.97
N ALA A 5 10.13 -14.44 -4.72
CA ALA A 5 9.94 -15.78 -4.18
C ALA A 5 8.87 -15.71 -3.09
N ALA A 6 7.79 -16.46 -3.24
CA ALA A 6 6.71 -16.50 -2.27
C ALA A 6 6.42 -17.93 -1.83
N GLY A 7 6.16 -18.10 -0.54
CA GLY A 7 5.83 -19.38 0.08
C GLY A 7 4.57 -19.29 0.94
N LEU A 8 3.79 -20.37 0.91
CA LEU A 8 2.70 -20.63 1.84
C LEU A 8 3.12 -21.80 2.74
N TYR A 9 2.97 -21.65 4.04
CA TYR A 9 3.32 -22.69 5.00
C TYR A 9 2.33 -22.72 6.15
N ARG A 10 2.25 -23.86 6.83
CA ARG A 10 1.44 -24.03 8.05
C ARG A 10 2.35 -24.30 9.22
N THR A 11 2.12 -23.64 10.34
CA THR A 11 2.84 -23.88 11.60
C THR A 11 2.52 -25.25 12.18
N ASN A 12 1.29 -25.74 11.96
CA ASN A 12 0.88 -27.10 12.20
C ASN A 12 0.41 -27.76 10.89
N PRO A 13 1.18 -28.67 10.27
CA PRO A 13 0.80 -29.33 9.03
C PRO A 13 -0.54 -30.08 9.08
N ASN A 14 -0.94 -30.54 10.26
CA ASN A 14 -2.20 -31.29 10.46
C ASN A 14 -3.42 -30.36 10.56
N ASP A 15 -3.22 -29.07 10.73
CA ASP A 15 -4.30 -28.10 10.78
C ASP A 15 -4.67 -27.67 9.34
N THR A 16 -5.72 -28.28 8.80
CA THR A 16 -6.20 -28.00 7.45
C THR A 16 -7.29 -26.92 7.41
N ILE A 17 -7.78 -26.47 8.57
CA ILE A 17 -8.88 -25.51 8.70
C ILE A 17 -8.35 -24.08 8.61
N LEU A 18 -7.25 -23.79 9.29
CA LEU A 18 -6.65 -22.45 9.30
C LEU A 18 -6.05 -22.09 7.92
N PRO A 19 -6.13 -20.83 7.53
CA PRO A 19 -5.41 -20.36 6.36
C PRO A 19 -3.89 -20.54 6.54
N PRO A 20 -3.14 -20.79 5.48
CA PRO A 20 -1.68 -20.89 5.59
C PRO A 20 -1.07 -19.51 5.88
N SER A 21 -0.01 -19.52 6.67
CA SER A 21 0.93 -18.39 6.77
C SER A 21 1.57 -18.14 5.40
N ASN A 22 1.93 -16.89 5.15
CA ASN A 22 2.60 -16.52 3.91
C ASN A 22 3.90 -15.76 4.19
N VAL A 23 4.84 -15.91 3.28
CA VAL A 23 6.07 -15.13 3.23
C VAL A 23 6.40 -14.81 1.79
N SER A 24 6.80 -13.58 1.52
CA SER A 24 7.26 -13.13 0.20
C SER A 24 8.60 -12.43 0.36
N LEU A 25 9.61 -12.93 -0.31
CA LEU A 25 10.89 -12.27 -0.55
C LEU A 25 10.82 -11.61 -1.92
N PHE A 26 11.17 -10.35 -2.02
CA PHE A 26 11.18 -9.60 -3.26
C PHE A 26 12.48 -8.81 -3.41
N SER A 27 13.01 -8.82 -4.61
CA SER A 27 14.19 -8.03 -4.98
C SER A 27 14.03 -7.48 -6.38
N ASP A 28 14.56 -6.30 -6.61
CA ASP A 28 14.60 -5.68 -7.92
C ASP A 28 15.92 -4.91 -8.12
N VAL A 29 16.45 -4.99 -9.33
CA VAL A 29 17.66 -4.29 -9.74
C VAL A 29 17.48 -3.77 -11.15
N SER A 30 17.80 -2.49 -11.35
CA SER A 30 17.72 -1.84 -12.65
C SER A 30 19.05 -1.18 -13.03
N THR A 31 19.33 -1.10 -14.32
CA THR A 31 20.51 -0.41 -14.89
C THR A 31 20.50 1.10 -14.63
N VAL A 32 19.34 1.70 -14.33
CA VAL A 32 19.21 3.11 -13.96
C VAL A 32 19.50 3.38 -12.48
N GLY A 33 20.01 2.38 -11.73
CA GLY A 33 20.39 2.54 -10.33
C GLY A 33 19.25 2.35 -9.33
N PHE A 34 18.14 1.73 -9.75
CA PHE A 34 17.11 1.22 -8.84
C PHE A 34 17.55 -0.11 -8.25
N TYR A 35 17.43 -0.29 -6.95
CA TYR A 35 17.54 -1.58 -6.30
C TYR A 35 16.63 -1.64 -5.07
N MET A 36 16.03 -2.78 -4.88
CA MET A 36 15.12 -3.07 -3.78
C MET A 36 15.36 -4.50 -3.28
N LEU A 37 15.31 -4.66 -1.97
CA LEU A 37 15.29 -5.95 -1.30
C LEU A 37 14.30 -5.87 -0.15
N GLY A 38 13.44 -6.86 -0.03
CA GLY A 38 12.50 -6.87 1.07
C GLY A 38 11.87 -8.23 1.33
N ILE A 39 11.32 -8.35 2.53
CA ILE A 39 10.52 -9.49 2.98
C ILE A 39 9.24 -8.96 3.62
N ARG A 40 8.13 -9.61 3.32
CA ARG A 40 6.84 -9.35 3.97
C ARG A 40 6.07 -10.63 4.15
N GLY A 41 5.21 -10.67 5.12
CA GLY A 41 4.37 -11.83 5.34
C GLY A 41 3.45 -11.70 6.54
N THR A 42 2.58 -12.70 6.64
CA THR A 42 1.72 -12.94 7.79
C THR A 42 2.01 -14.33 8.33
N HIS A 43 2.42 -14.40 9.57
CA HIS A 43 2.61 -15.67 10.29
C HIS A 43 1.41 -15.91 11.19
N ILE A 44 0.73 -17.04 10.96
CA ILE A 44 -0.44 -17.46 11.71
C ILE A 44 -0.02 -18.58 12.67
N PHE A 45 -0.19 -18.34 13.98
CA PHE A 45 0.14 -19.28 15.03
C PHE A 45 -0.93 -20.39 15.15
N PRO A 46 -0.61 -21.53 15.78
CA PRO A 46 -1.57 -22.60 15.98
C PRO A 46 -2.88 -22.13 16.63
N GLN A 47 -3.99 -22.70 16.17
CA GLN A 47 -5.35 -22.37 16.62
C GLN A 47 -5.75 -20.90 16.31
N ASP A 48 -4.98 -20.21 15.46
CA ASP A 48 -5.18 -18.79 15.11
C ASP A 48 -5.25 -17.86 16.35
N LYS A 49 -4.58 -18.22 17.43
CA LYS A 49 -4.56 -17.40 18.66
C LYS A 49 -3.84 -16.08 18.47
N TYR A 50 -2.80 -16.10 17.63
CA TYR A 50 -1.97 -14.94 17.35
C TYR A 50 -1.66 -14.86 15.87
N ARG A 51 -1.45 -13.64 15.38
CA ARG A 51 -0.90 -13.37 14.06
C ARG A 51 0.22 -12.35 14.16
N THR A 52 1.24 -12.49 13.36
CA THR A 52 2.29 -11.47 13.20
C THR A 52 2.33 -11.04 11.75
N ASP A 53 2.05 -9.76 11.48
CA ASP A 53 2.30 -9.15 10.19
C ASP A 53 3.62 -8.42 10.22
N TYR A 54 4.42 -8.57 9.17
CA TYR A 54 5.70 -7.91 9.09
C TYR A 54 6.04 -7.48 7.66
N THR A 55 6.75 -6.36 7.58
CA THR A 55 7.30 -5.82 6.34
C THR A 55 8.67 -5.22 6.66
N VAL A 56 9.68 -5.75 6.01
CA VAL A 56 11.04 -5.22 6.08
C VAL A 56 11.51 -5.01 4.65
N TYR A 57 11.94 -3.80 4.32
CA TYR A 57 12.54 -3.56 3.03
C TYR A 57 13.59 -2.45 3.07
N PHE A 58 14.46 -2.54 2.12
CA PHE A 58 15.39 -1.50 1.75
C PHE A 58 15.27 -1.24 0.26
N TYR A 59 15.17 0.01 -0.12
CA TYR A 59 15.26 0.39 -1.52
C TYR A 59 16.06 1.68 -1.75
N SER A 60 16.60 1.78 -2.93
CA SER A 60 17.19 2.97 -3.47
C SER A 60 16.75 3.12 -4.91
N PHE A 61 16.12 4.22 -5.24
CA PHE A 61 15.75 4.47 -6.63
C PHE A 61 15.74 5.96 -6.98
N PRO A 62 16.13 6.29 -8.21
CA PRO A 62 15.89 7.61 -8.77
C PRO A 62 14.36 7.78 -8.92
N CYS A 63 13.85 8.88 -8.44
CA CYS A 63 12.42 9.20 -8.49
C CYS A 63 12.20 10.67 -8.76
N ASP A 64 11.06 10.95 -9.36
CA ASP A 64 10.60 12.30 -9.56
C ASP A 64 9.90 12.82 -8.29
N TYR A 65 10.04 14.10 -8.04
CA TYR A 65 9.49 14.81 -6.90
C TYR A 65 8.91 16.16 -7.33
N TRP A 66 7.67 16.44 -6.96
CA TRP A 66 6.98 17.69 -7.31
C TRP A 66 6.76 18.63 -6.12
N GLY A 67 7.24 18.26 -4.93
CA GLY A 67 6.90 18.97 -3.70
C GLY A 67 5.67 18.37 -3.01
N MET A 68 5.06 19.13 -2.10
CA MET A 68 3.93 18.70 -1.27
C MET A 68 2.66 19.47 -1.61
N GLY A 69 1.54 18.77 -1.66
CA GLY A 69 0.21 19.31 -1.98
C GLY A 69 -0.26 18.95 -3.38
N TYR A 70 -1.59 19.03 -3.57
CA TYR A 70 -2.22 18.76 -4.85
C TYR A 70 -1.71 19.68 -5.97
N ASP A 71 -1.68 20.99 -5.72
CA ASP A 71 -1.33 21.98 -6.74
C ASP A 71 0.12 21.79 -7.22
N MET A 72 1.04 21.42 -6.32
CA MET A 72 2.42 21.11 -6.68
C MET A 72 2.51 19.91 -7.62
N GLY A 73 1.83 18.81 -7.31
CA GLY A 73 1.80 17.61 -8.15
C GLY A 73 1.04 17.81 -9.47
N ASN A 74 0.15 18.81 -9.55
CA ASN A 74 -0.65 19.06 -10.74
C ASN A 74 0.07 19.93 -11.79
N ASP A 75 1.20 20.52 -11.44
CA ASP A 75 2.03 21.34 -12.33
C ASP A 75 3.34 20.62 -12.66
N ASP A 76 3.52 20.30 -13.94
CA ASP A 76 4.72 19.61 -14.44
C ASP A 76 5.99 20.46 -14.32
N SER A 77 5.89 21.77 -14.23
CA SER A 77 7.03 22.66 -14.01
C SER A 77 7.71 22.46 -12.65
N ASN A 78 7.00 21.85 -11.69
CA ASN A 78 7.54 21.48 -10.38
C ASN A 78 8.30 20.14 -10.39
N LYS A 79 8.25 19.40 -11.49
CA LYS A 79 8.99 18.14 -11.60
C LYS A 79 10.49 18.36 -11.36
N SER A 80 11.06 17.59 -10.45
CA SER A 80 12.49 17.56 -10.17
C SER A 80 12.94 16.14 -9.88
N GLU A 81 14.21 15.86 -10.10
CA GLU A 81 14.79 14.54 -9.87
C GLU A 81 15.44 14.45 -8.48
N MET A 82 15.34 13.29 -7.88
CA MET A 82 16.07 12.93 -6.66
C MET A 82 16.32 11.44 -6.60
N LYS A 83 17.28 11.03 -5.79
CA LYS A 83 17.45 9.61 -5.44
C LYS A 83 16.96 9.38 -4.02
N ARG A 84 15.88 8.60 -3.87
CA ARG A 84 15.30 8.24 -2.57
C ARG A 84 15.89 6.92 -2.09
N TRP A 85 16.40 6.93 -0.87
CA TRP A 85 16.78 5.76 -0.10
C TRP A 85 15.79 5.59 1.04
N GLN A 86 15.32 4.39 1.25
CA GLN A 86 14.46 4.10 2.40
C GLN A 86 14.74 2.70 2.94
N ALA A 87 14.92 2.62 4.25
CA ALA A 87 14.84 1.38 5.01
C ALA A 87 13.58 1.43 5.87
N ARG A 88 12.77 0.38 5.81
CA ARG A 88 11.55 0.24 6.63
C ARG A 88 11.54 -1.08 7.36
N ILE A 89 11.18 -1.03 8.63
CA ILE A 89 10.79 -2.18 9.45
C ILE A 89 9.43 -1.84 10.05
N LYS A 90 8.40 -2.60 9.70
CA LYS A 90 7.05 -2.46 10.29
C LYS A 90 6.58 -3.85 10.69
N GLY A 91 6.07 -3.99 11.91
CA GLY A 91 5.53 -5.23 12.39
C GLY A 91 4.43 -5.04 13.41
N SER A 92 3.46 -5.97 13.43
CA SER A 92 2.40 -6.04 14.42
C SER A 92 2.29 -7.46 14.97
N PHE A 93 1.97 -7.57 16.24
CA PHE A 93 1.67 -8.83 16.91
C PHE A 93 0.23 -8.77 17.41
N LEU A 94 -0.65 -9.56 16.77
CA LEU A 94 -2.09 -9.49 16.91
C LEU A 94 -2.63 -10.66 17.73
N PHE A 95 -3.49 -10.36 18.67
CA PHE A 95 -4.23 -11.32 19.51
C PHE A 95 -5.61 -11.52 18.92
N HIS A 96 -6.01 -12.76 18.72
CA HIS A 96 -7.36 -13.11 18.28
C HIS A 96 -8.36 -12.94 19.44
N LEU A 97 -9.30 -12.04 19.29
CA LEU A 97 -10.36 -11.79 20.30
C LEU A 97 -11.69 -12.49 19.98
N GLY A 98 -11.71 -13.33 18.94
CA GLY A 98 -12.92 -14.02 18.44
C GLY A 98 -13.59 -13.32 17.26
N SER A 99 -14.48 -14.05 16.58
CA SER A 99 -15.29 -13.53 15.43
C SER A 99 -14.48 -12.82 14.35
N ASN A 100 -13.30 -13.37 13.98
CA ASN A 100 -12.40 -12.80 12.96
C ASN A 100 -11.75 -11.45 13.33
N PHE A 101 -11.78 -11.07 14.61
CA PHE A 101 -11.24 -9.81 15.08
C PHE A 101 -9.90 -10.01 15.80
N TYR A 102 -8.91 -9.20 15.45
CA TYR A 102 -7.56 -9.24 15.97
C TYR A 102 -7.12 -7.84 16.38
N ILE A 103 -6.40 -7.70 17.49
CA ILE A 103 -5.83 -6.43 17.93
C ILE A 103 -4.49 -6.68 18.62
N GLY A 104 -3.57 -5.75 18.50
CA GLY A 104 -2.31 -5.85 19.21
C GLY A 104 -1.33 -4.71 18.94
N PRO A 105 -0.17 -4.73 19.61
CA PRO A 105 0.85 -3.71 19.42
C PRO A 105 1.47 -3.76 18.03
N MET A 106 1.93 -2.59 17.59
CA MET A 106 2.71 -2.45 16.37
C MET A 106 3.93 -1.55 16.62
N VAL A 107 4.98 -1.79 15.85
CA VAL A 107 6.17 -0.95 15.77
C VAL A 107 6.48 -0.61 14.32
N SER A 108 7.02 0.58 14.09
CA SER A 108 7.45 1.02 12.76
C SER A 108 8.74 1.82 12.89
N TYR A 109 9.70 1.47 12.06
CA TYR A 109 10.92 2.22 11.86
C TYR A 109 11.07 2.54 10.38
N ASP A 110 11.25 3.83 10.07
CA ASP A 110 11.50 4.31 8.72
C ASP A 110 12.70 5.26 8.74
N TYR A 111 13.72 4.93 7.97
CA TYR A 111 14.85 5.80 7.67
C TYR A 111 14.79 6.20 6.21
N VAL A 112 14.68 7.50 5.94
CA VAL A 112 14.52 8.03 4.58
C VAL A 112 15.59 9.08 4.31
N ILE A 113 16.23 8.97 3.13
CA ILE A 113 17.24 9.92 2.66
C ILE A 113 16.90 10.38 1.23
N GLY A 114 16.92 11.69 1.02
CA GLY A 114 16.92 12.32 -0.31
C GLY A 114 18.34 12.66 -0.74
N LYS A 115 18.89 11.92 -1.72
CA LYS A 115 20.20 12.22 -2.33
C LYS A 115 19.99 12.90 -3.68
N ASN A 116 20.95 13.72 -4.08
CA ASN A 116 20.96 14.40 -5.39
C ASN A 116 19.63 15.12 -5.67
N VAL A 117 19.13 15.82 -4.65
CA VAL A 117 17.88 16.57 -4.78
C VAL A 117 18.14 17.79 -5.66
N GLU A 118 17.58 17.78 -6.86
CA GLU A 118 17.78 18.84 -7.86
C GLU A 118 17.20 20.19 -7.38
N ARG A 119 16.02 20.14 -6.76
CA ARG A 119 15.32 21.33 -6.26
C ARG A 119 15.07 21.22 -4.75
N PRO A 120 16.07 21.54 -3.91
CA PRO A 120 15.97 21.41 -2.45
C PRO A 120 14.87 22.27 -1.80
N GLU A 121 14.49 23.38 -2.43
CA GLU A 121 13.43 24.27 -1.98
C GLU A 121 12.06 23.54 -1.90
N LEU A 122 11.84 22.51 -2.70
CA LEU A 122 10.62 21.71 -2.69
C LEU A 122 10.47 20.86 -1.42
N LEU A 123 11.55 20.66 -0.66
CA LEU A 123 11.50 20.01 0.65
C LEU A 123 10.98 20.95 1.76
N ASN A 124 10.68 22.22 1.46
CA ASN A 124 10.16 23.22 2.40
C ASN A 124 11.02 23.38 3.67
N GLY A 125 12.35 23.36 3.51
CA GLY A 125 13.30 23.47 4.61
C GLY A 125 13.44 22.25 5.50
N MET A 126 12.85 21.12 5.13
CA MET A 126 13.01 19.87 5.87
C MET A 126 14.35 19.21 5.55
N ASP A 127 14.89 18.49 6.54
CA ASP A 127 16.14 17.75 6.38
C ASP A 127 16.01 16.65 5.32
N ARG A 128 17.08 16.47 4.55
CA ARG A 128 17.16 15.40 3.55
C ARG A 128 17.18 14.00 4.16
N HIS A 129 17.64 13.89 5.39
CA HIS A 129 17.67 12.66 6.19
C HIS A 129 16.57 12.73 7.24
N THR A 130 15.78 11.68 7.36
CA THR A 130 14.75 11.61 8.37
C THR A 130 14.72 10.24 9.03
N TRP A 131 14.71 10.26 10.33
CA TRP A 131 14.57 9.10 11.20
C TRP A 131 13.16 9.11 11.80
N ASN A 132 12.45 7.99 11.71
CA ASN A 132 11.07 7.90 12.14
C ASN A 132 10.83 6.57 12.87
N LEU A 133 10.93 6.57 14.19
CA LEU A 133 10.63 5.43 15.05
C LEU A 133 9.26 5.64 15.71
N GLY A 134 8.39 4.65 15.62
CA GLY A 134 7.05 4.73 16.16
C GLY A 134 6.56 3.44 16.75
N ALA A 135 5.63 3.58 17.68
CA ALA A 135 4.88 2.48 18.28
C ALA A 135 3.39 2.84 18.34
N GLY A 136 2.56 1.83 18.41
CA GLY A 136 1.12 2.01 18.44
C GLY A 136 0.38 0.68 18.46
N PHE A 137 -0.74 0.62 17.79
CA PHE A 137 -1.55 -0.59 17.71
C PHE A 137 -2.11 -0.81 16.30
N SER A 138 -2.44 -2.07 16.02
CA SER A 138 -3.17 -2.48 14.83
C SER A 138 -4.40 -3.27 15.25
N ALA A 139 -5.54 -3.01 14.59
CA ALA A 139 -6.80 -3.73 14.77
C ALA A 139 -7.25 -4.23 13.40
N VAL A 140 -7.52 -5.54 13.29
CA VAL A 140 -7.86 -6.20 12.03
C VAL A 140 -9.14 -7.00 12.21
N TYR A 141 -10.06 -6.84 11.27
CA TYR A 141 -11.19 -7.74 11.07
C TYR A 141 -11.05 -8.38 9.69
N ASP A 142 -11.05 -9.71 9.62
CA ASP A 142 -10.81 -10.44 8.37
C ASP A 142 -11.74 -11.64 8.25
N SER A 143 -12.82 -11.47 7.49
CA SER A 143 -13.80 -12.52 7.19
C SER A 143 -13.73 -13.01 5.73
N ARG A 144 -12.65 -12.70 5.01
CA ARG A 144 -12.46 -13.14 3.63
C ARG A 144 -12.39 -14.66 3.55
N ASP A 145 -13.02 -15.22 2.54
CA ASP A 145 -12.99 -16.66 2.25
C ASP A 145 -11.61 -17.13 1.79
N VAL A 146 -10.91 -16.32 0.99
CA VAL A 146 -9.57 -16.57 0.46
C VAL A 146 -8.72 -15.31 0.55
N LEU A 147 -7.53 -15.39 1.15
CA LEU A 147 -6.67 -14.21 1.37
C LEU A 147 -6.07 -13.61 0.09
N THR A 148 -5.77 -14.46 -0.89
CA THR A 148 -5.06 -14.08 -2.12
C THR A 148 -5.97 -13.75 -3.29
N TYR A 149 -7.21 -14.25 -3.27
CA TYR A 149 -8.25 -14.04 -4.28
C TYR A 149 -9.64 -14.10 -3.62
N PRO A 150 -10.02 -13.09 -2.85
CA PRO A 150 -11.30 -13.10 -2.15
C PRO A 150 -12.49 -13.06 -3.11
N HIS A 151 -13.51 -13.90 -2.83
CA HIS A 151 -14.78 -13.90 -3.53
C HIS A 151 -15.89 -13.25 -2.70
N GLN A 152 -15.76 -13.35 -1.38
CA GLN A 152 -16.72 -12.78 -0.43
C GLN A 152 -16.03 -12.46 0.90
N GLY A 153 -16.64 -11.56 1.65
CA GLY A 153 -16.17 -11.17 2.98
C GLY A 153 -15.70 -9.74 3.07
N LEU A 154 -15.22 -9.39 4.23
CA LEU A 154 -14.79 -8.05 4.60
C LEU A 154 -13.41 -8.11 5.25
N TYR A 155 -12.55 -7.20 4.86
CA TYR A 155 -11.27 -6.95 5.50
C TYR A 155 -11.21 -5.51 5.97
N ILE A 156 -10.96 -5.29 7.26
CA ILE A 156 -10.74 -3.97 7.83
C ILE A 156 -9.42 -4.00 8.58
N ASN A 157 -8.54 -3.07 8.27
CA ASN A 157 -7.26 -2.91 8.97
C ASN A 157 -7.10 -1.45 9.40
N LEU A 158 -7.13 -1.22 10.70
CA LEU A 158 -6.85 0.07 11.32
C LEU A 158 -5.51 0.00 12.03
N THR A 159 -4.59 0.87 11.65
CA THR A 159 -3.29 1.02 12.29
C THR A 159 -3.11 2.44 12.81
N GLN A 160 -2.75 2.58 14.07
CA GLN A 160 -2.40 3.86 14.69
C GLN A 160 -0.95 3.79 15.17
N CYS A 161 -0.11 4.69 14.68
CA CYS A 161 1.30 4.77 15.03
C CYS A 161 1.67 6.16 15.52
N PHE A 162 2.27 6.24 16.70
CA PHE A 162 2.74 7.48 17.32
C PHE A 162 4.26 7.58 17.19
N ARG A 163 4.75 8.74 16.76
CA ARG A 163 6.18 9.06 16.58
C ARG A 163 6.54 10.32 17.36
N PRO A 164 6.62 10.25 18.69
CA PRO A 164 6.95 11.39 19.53
C PRO A 164 8.45 11.70 19.48
N ARG A 165 8.83 12.94 19.81
CA ARG A 165 10.24 13.37 19.83
C ARG A 165 11.10 12.61 20.83
N PHE A 166 10.54 12.17 21.96
CA PHE A 166 11.30 11.43 22.98
C PHE A 166 11.81 10.05 22.50
N MET A 167 11.27 9.53 21.39
CA MET A 167 11.80 8.32 20.73
C MET A 167 12.94 8.62 19.75
N GLY A 168 13.49 9.83 19.74
CA GLY A 168 14.59 10.25 18.87
C GLY A 168 14.15 10.79 17.51
N ASN A 169 12.85 11.03 17.29
CA ASN A 169 12.36 11.55 16.01
C ASN A 169 12.65 13.03 15.84
N ASP A 170 13.14 13.41 14.66
CA ASP A 170 13.33 14.80 14.28
C ASP A 170 12.00 15.55 14.18
N TYR A 171 10.96 14.84 13.75
CA TYR A 171 9.59 15.34 13.54
C TYR A 171 8.59 14.55 14.38
N ALA A 172 7.78 15.26 15.18
CA ALA A 172 6.73 14.61 15.96
C ALA A 172 5.41 14.59 15.18
N PHE A 173 4.85 13.40 15.00
CA PHE A 173 3.57 13.18 14.34
C PHE A 173 2.96 11.82 14.71
N SER A 174 1.72 11.63 14.37
CA SER A 174 1.07 10.31 14.41
C SER A 174 0.42 9.99 13.08
N THR A 175 0.39 8.71 12.72
CA THR A 175 -0.22 8.21 11.49
C THR A 175 -1.36 7.28 11.83
N THR A 176 -2.54 7.58 11.28
CA THR A 176 -3.69 6.67 11.24
C THR A 176 -3.81 6.13 9.82
N GLU A 177 -3.72 4.81 9.64
CA GLU A 177 -3.98 4.13 8.37
C GLU A 177 -5.24 3.29 8.54
N LEU A 178 -6.19 3.43 7.61
CA LEU A 178 -7.37 2.59 7.53
C LEU A 178 -7.48 2.03 6.12
N GLN A 179 -7.70 0.71 6.04
CA GLN A 179 -8.06 0.00 4.82
C GLN A 179 -9.36 -0.77 5.09
N VAL A 180 -10.28 -0.68 4.15
CA VAL A 180 -11.55 -1.42 4.17
C VAL A 180 -11.76 -2.00 2.79
N ASP A 181 -11.72 -3.33 2.69
CA ASP A 181 -11.98 -4.06 1.45
C ASP A 181 -13.23 -4.92 1.64
N ALA A 182 -14.18 -4.83 0.71
CA ALA A 182 -15.37 -5.66 0.70
C ALA A 182 -15.47 -6.44 -0.61
N TYR A 183 -15.96 -7.68 -0.53
CA TYR A 183 -16.07 -8.58 -1.67
C TYR A 183 -17.40 -9.27 -1.67
N GLN A 184 -18.01 -9.34 -2.86
CA GLN A 184 -19.28 -10.05 -3.04
C GLN A 184 -19.39 -10.63 -4.46
N GLU A 185 -19.83 -11.87 -4.58
CA GLU A 185 -20.21 -12.42 -5.87
C GLU A 185 -21.57 -11.83 -6.26
N VAL A 186 -21.62 -11.04 -7.35
CA VAL A 186 -22.82 -10.36 -7.81
C VAL A 186 -23.61 -11.18 -8.84
N TRP A 187 -22.93 -11.99 -9.61
CA TRP A 187 -23.48 -13.06 -10.45
C TRP A 187 -22.40 -14.10 -10.70
N LYS A 188 -22.75 -15.21 -11.30
CA LYS A 188 -21.86 -16.37 -11.52
C LYS A 188 -20.54 -15.96 -12.15
N GLY A 189 -19.47 -16.13 -11.37
CA GLY A 189 -18.09 -15.83 -11.79
C GLY A 189 -17.76 -14.35 -11.85
N ALA A 190 -18.62 -13.46 -11.30
CA ALA A 190 -18.36 -12.04 -11.18
C ALA A 190 -18.24 -11.61 -9.72
N ILE A 191 -17.11 -11.06 -9.37
CA ILE A 191 -16.83 -10.53 -8.03
C ILE A 191 -16.80 -9.01 -8.12
N LEU A 192 -17.63 -8.34 -7.32
CA LEU A 192 -17.49 -6.92 -7.03
C LEU A 192 -16.57 -6.77 -5.83
N ALA A 193 -15.48 -6.07 -6.01
CA ALA A 193 -14.51 -5.78 -4.99
C ALA A 193 -14.44 -4.27 -4.76
N GLU A 194 -14.56 -3.84 -3.52
CA GLU A 194 -14.55 -2.45 -3.09
C GLU A 194 -13.35 -2.24 -2.18
N ASP A 195 -12.61 -1.15 -2.36
CA ASP A 195 -11.44 -0.80 -1.55
C ASP A 195 -11.50 0.68 -1.18
N PHE A 196 -11.39 0.93 0.10
CA PHE A 196 -11.25 2.28 0.67
C PHE A 196 -9.97 2.33 1.50
N ARG A 197 -9.15 3.33 1.23
CA ARG A 197 -7.90 3.55 1.97
C ARG A 197 -7.75 5.00 2.39
N THR A 198 -7.24 5.20 3.58
CA THR A 198 -6.82 6.52 4.02
C THR A 198 -5.52 6.42 4.81
N MET A 199 -4.69 7.44 4.71
CA MET A 199 -3.53 7.68 5.54
C MET A 199 -3.58 9.11 6.04
N LEU A 200 -3.69 9.28 7.34
CA LEU A 200 -3.84 10.57 8.00
C LEU A 200 -2.65 10.81 8.94
N ASN A 201 -1.82 11.80 8.63
CA ASN A 201 -0.69 12.20 9.45
C ASN A 201 -1.02 13.48 10.24
N PHE A 202 -1.12 13.36 11.54
CA PHE A 202 -1.38 14.48 12.44
C PHE A 202 -0.07 14.98 13.06
N GLY A 203 0.15 16.28 13.07
CA GLY A 203 1.40 16.91 13.48
C GLY A 203 2.27 17.31 12.29
N ASN A 204 3.58 17.13 12.39
CA ASN A 204 4.55 17.55 11.39
C ASN A 204 5.34 16.36 10.81
N PRO A 205 4.76 15.55 9.92
CA PRO A 205 5.48 14.47 9.26
C PRO A 205 6.60 15.04 8.37
N SER A 206 7.72 14.32 8.28
CA SER A 206 8.78 14.66 7.33
C SER A 206 8.31 14.45 5.89
N TRP A 207 9.01 15.06 4.91
CA TRP A 207 8.72 14.88 3.48
C TRP A 207 8.70 13.41 3.06
N GLY A 208 9.54 12.59 3.70
CA GLY A 208 9.64 11.16 3.43
C GLY A 208 8.48 10.34 3.97
N MET A 209 7.71 10.89 4.92
CA MET A 209 6.58 10.23 5.60
C MET A 209 5.21 10.77 5.17
N MET A 210 5.17 11.68 4.18
CA MET A 210 3.91 12.14 3.59
C MET A 210 3.13 10.98 2.97
N ALA A 211 1.81 11.11 2.96
CA ALA A 211 0.92 10.17 2.29
C ALA A 211 1.09 10.30 0.77
N LEU A 212 1.48 9.21 0.12
CA LEU A 212 1.73 9.14 -1.33
C LEU A 212 0.50 8.55 -2.02
N LEU A 213 0.01 9.20 -3.08
CA LEU A 213 -1.05 8.70 -3.93
C LEU A 213 -0.44 7.97 -5.14
N GLY A 214 -1.09 6.87 -5.55
CA GLY A 214 -0.67 6.05 -6.69
C GLY A 214 0.30 4.93 -6.29
N ASN A 215 -0.06 3.71 -6.59
CA ASN A 215 0.81 2.54 -6.47
C ASN A 215 0.22 1.37 -7.27
N SER A 216 0.78 0.18 -7.12
CA SER A 216 0.29 -1.02 -7.84
C SER A 216 -1.07 -1.54 -7.35
N ASN A 217 -1.59 -1.07 -6.23
CA ASN A 217 -2.81 -1.58 -5.60
C ASN A 217 -3.97 -0.59 -5.65
N SER A 218 -3.69 0.71 -5.48
CA SER A 218 -4.69 1.77 -5.52
C SER A 218 -4.23 2.92 -6.41
N MET A 219 -5.17 3.64 -7.00
CA MET A 219 -4.89 4.74 -7.93
C MET A 219 -3.88 4.34 -9.01
N ARG A 220 -4.10 3.15 -9.59
CA ARG A 220 -3.25 2.53 -10.60
C ARG A 220 -3.15 3.38 -11.86
N GLY A 221 -1.93 3.62 -12.35
CA GLY A 221 -1.65 4.51 -13.49
C GLY A 221 -1.12 5.89 -13.08
N TYR A 222 -1.28 6.30 -11.82
CA TYR A 222 -0.58 7.47 -11.30
C TYR A 222 0.86 7.12 -10.93
N TYR A 223 1.79 8.05 -11.20
CA TYR A 223 3.15 7.96 -10.68
C TYR A 223 3.12 8.07 -9.16
N GLU A 224 3.65 7.07 -8.44
CA GLU A 224 3.61 7.03 -6.99
C GLU A 224 4.29 8.24 -6.36
N GLY A 225 3.52 9.00 -5.57
CA GLY A 225 4.00 10.18 -4.88
C GLY A 225 4.15 11.43 -5.76
N ARG A 226 3.67 11.46 -7.01
CA ARG A 226 3.46 12.71 -7.74
C ARG A 226 2.54 13.62 -6.93
N TYR A 227 1.43 13.09 -6.45
CA TYR A 227 0.55 13.75 -5.50
C TYR A 227 0.85 13.22 -4.10
N ARG A 228 1.28 14.09 -3.22
CA ARG A 228 1.57 13.77 -1.82
C ARG A 228 1.25 14.92 -0.90
N ASP A 229 0.77 14.61 0.29
CA ASP A 229 0.51 15.61 1.34
C ASP A 229 0.47 14.90 2.71
N LYS A 230 0.11 15.62 3.78
CA LYS A 230 -0.07 15.03 5.12
C LYS A 230 -1.10 13.91 5.12
N HIS A 231 -2.18 14.07 4.38
CA HIS A 231 -3.31 13.15 4.36
C HIS A 231 -3.62 12.70 2.94
N LYS A 232 -4.13 11.49 2.81
CA LYS A 232 -4.76 11.00 1.58
C LYS A 232 -6.02 10.21 1.88
N ILE A 233 -6.96 10.22 0.95
CA ILE A 233 -8.13 9.36 0.90
C ILE A 233 -8.23 8.82 -0.53
N GLU A 234 -8.47 7.52 -0.65
CA GLU A 234 -8.62 6.80 -1.92
C GLU A 234 -9.78 5.82 -1.80
N ALA A 235 -10.56 5.68 -2.86
CA ALA A 235 -11.59 4.66 -2.98
C ALA A 235 -11.65 4.14 -4.40
N GLN A 236 -11.88 2.84 -4.57
CA GLN A 236 -12.06 2.21 -5.86
C GLN A 236 -13.04 1.05 -5.78
N VAL A 237 -13.69 0.78 -6.90
CA VAL A 237 -14.56 -0.37 -7.11
C VAL A 237 -14.07 -1.12 -8.33
N GLU A 238 -13.93 -2.42 -8.21
CA GLU A 238 -13.38 -3.31 -9.21
C GLU A 238 -14.36 -4.46 -9.48
N LEU A 239 -14.72 -4.67 -10.73
CA LEU A 239 -15.47 -5.82 -11.18
C LEU A 239 -14.52 -6.83 -11.81
N ARG A 240 -14.43 -8.02 -11.22
CA ARG A 240 -13.63 -9.15 -11.67
C ARG A 240 -14.54 -10.19 -12.29
N GLN A 241 -14.45 -10.41 -13.60
CA GLN A 241 -15.28 -11.38 -14.32
C GLN A 241 -14.43 -12.56 -14.78
N HIS A 242 -14.76 -13.75 -14.30
CA HIS A 242 -14.23 -14.98 -14.86
C HIS A 242 -14.81 -15.20 -16.28
N ILE A 243 -13.95 -15.42 -17.26
CA ILE A 243 -14.33 -15.57 -18.65
C ILE A 243 -14.26 -17.04 -19.09
N TRP A 244 -13.10 -17.66 -18.93
CA TRP A 244 -12.89 -19.00 -19.42
C TRP A 244 -11.67 -19.67 -18.79
N LYS A 245 -11.81 -20.91 -18.29
CA LYS A 245 -10.74 -21.70 -17.66
C LYS A 245 -10.04 -20.92 -16.53
N ARG A 246 -8.83 -20.41 -16.81
CA ARG A 246 -7.96 -19.69 -15.87
C ARG A 246 -7.90 -18.20 -16.16
N ASN A 247 -8.80 -17.70 -17.01
CA ASN A 247 -8.74 -16.33 -17.50
C ASN A 247 -9.90 -15.52 -16.96
N SER A 248 -9.59 -14.34 -16.44
CA SER A 248 -10.56 -13.35 -15.97
C SER A 248 -10.19 -11.97 -16.49
N LEU A 249 -11.19 -11.13 -16.68
CA LEU A 249 -11.05 -9.72 -16.99
C LEU A 249 -11.49 -8.89 -15.80
N THR A 250 -10.88 -7.73 -15.67
CA THR A 250 -11.14 -6.80 -14.59
C THR A 250 -11.31 -5.40 -15.15
N VAL A 251 -12.28 -4.67 -14.63
CA VAL A 251 -12.43 -3.24 -14.86
C VAL A 251 -12.61 -2.53 -13.51
N TRP A 252 -12.08 -1.34 -13.39
CA TRP A 252 -12.25 -0.57 -12.16
C TRP A 252 -12.44 0.91 -12.44
N VAL A 253 -13.07 1.55 -11.47
CA VAL A 253 -13.15 2.99 -11.34
C VAL A 253 -12.83 3.38 -9.90
N GLY A 254 -12.23 4.54 -9.71
CA GLY A 254 -11.89 5.03 -8.40
C GLY A 254 -11.60 6.51 -8.39
N ALA A 255 -11.37 7.03 -7.22
CA ALA A 255 -10.98 8.41 -7.02
C ALA A 255 -10.13 8.55 -5.76
N GLY A 256 -9.25 9.53 -5.72
CA GLY A 256 -8.45 9.85 -4.56
C GLY A 256 -8.12 11.33 -4.46
N THR A 257 -7.62 11.74 -3.33
CA THR A 257 -7.14 13.10 -3.10
C THR A 257 -6.07 13.15 -2.02
N VAL A 258 -5.21 14.15 -2.09
CA VAL A 258 -4.24 14.47 -1.03
C VAL A 258 -4.53 15.87 -0.49
N PHE A 259 -4.31 16.08 0.80
CA PHE A 259 -4.60 17.36 1.43
C PHE A 259 -3.78 17.55 2.72
N SER A 260 -3.51 18.83 3.07
CA SER A 260 -2.81 19.20 4.32
C SER A 260 -3.75 19.37 5.50
N LYS A 261 -5.02 19.76 5.25
CA LYS A 261 -6.11 19.94 6.22
C LYS A 261 -7.43 19.52 5.60
N PHE A 262 -8.36 19.00 6.40
CA PHE A 262 -9.70 18.60 5.92
C PHE A 262 -10.46 19.75 5.25
N SER A 263 -10.27 21.00 5.70
CA SER A 263 -10.84 22.18 5.08
C SER A 263 -10.32 22.49 3.66
N ASN A 264 -9.22 21.85 3.26
CA ASN A 264 -8.59 22.03 1.94
C ASN A 264 -9.09 21.02 0.90
N ILE A 265 -9.96 20.09 1.30
CA ILE A 265 -10.57 19.16 0.35
C ILE A 265 -11.52 19.94 -0.55
N ARG A 266 -11.28 19.86 -1.86
CA ARG A 266 -12.08 20.53 -2.89
C ARG A 266 -12.39 19.54 -4.00
N SER A 267 -13.57 19.64 -4.60
CA SER A 267 -13.98 18.76 -5.72
C SER A 267 -13.00 18.78 -6.89
N ARG A 268 -12.40 19.94 -7.19
CA ARG A 268 -11.38 20.09 -8.24
C ARG A 268 -10.06 19.35 -7.95
N HIS A 269 -9.81 18.98 -6.69
CA HIS A 269 -8.63 18.23 -6.25
C HIS A 269 -8.85 16.71 -6.24
N ILE A 270 -10.03 16.27 -6.62
CA ILE A 270 -10.30 14.84 -6.78
C ILE A 270 -9.61 14.35 -8.04
N LEU A 271 -8.86 13.28 -7.90
CA LEU A 271 -8.10 12.61 -8.94
C LEU A 271 -8.87 11.34 -9.34
N PRO A 272 -9.47 11.29 -10.54
CA PRO A 272 -10.15 10.10 -11.02
C PRO A 272 -9.15 9.01 -11.38
N ASN A 273 -9.53 7.75 -11.20
CA ASN A 273 -8.78 6.59 -11.64
C ASN A 273 -9.72 5.57 -12.29
N TYR A 274 -9.30 4.98 -13.38
CA TYR A 274 -10.02 3.90 -14.04
C TYR A 274 -9.06 3.05 -14.86
N GLY A 275 -9.49 1.86 -15.21
CA GLY A 275 -8.63 0.99 -16.01
C GLY A 275 -9.24 -0.35 -16.29
N LEU A 276 -8.46 -1.17 -16.97
CA LEU A 276 -8.79 -2.53 -17.32
C LEU A 276 -7.61 -3.45 -17.03
N GLY A 277 -7.92 -4.70 -16.68
CA GLY A 277 -6.91 -5.68 -16.32
C GLY A 277 -7.26 -7.06 -16.80
N TYR A 278 -6.22 -7.86 -16.91
CA TYR A 278 -6.32 -9.28 -17.23
C TYR A 278 -5.72 -10.07 -16.06
N ARG A 279 -6.36 -11.20 -15.77
CA ARG A 279 -5.94 -12.15 -14.74
C ARG A 279 -5.75 -13.52 -15.35
N TRP A 280 -4.63 -14.15 -15.04
CA TRP A 280 -4.37 -15.53 -15.35
C TRP A 280 -4.11 -16.30 -14.06
N GLU A 281 -5.00 -17.26 -13.76
CA GLU A 281 -4.86 -18.12 -12.60
C GLU A 281 -3.71 -19.11 -12.81
N PHE A 282 -2.52 -18.73 -12.36
CA PHE A 282 -1.31 -19.55 -12.44
C PHE A 282 -1.46 -20.82 -11.58
N LYS A 283 -1.95 -20.66 -10.35
CA LYS A 283 -2.27 -21.70 -9.39
C LYS A 283 -3.60 -21.37 -8.74
N LYS A 284 -4.32 -22.35 -8.22
CA LYS A 284 -5.61 -22.12 -7.54
C LYS A 284 -5.52 -20.94 -6.56
N ASN A 285 -6.35 -19.93 -6.78
CA ASN A 285 -6.41 -18.69 -6.01
C ASN A 285 -5.12 -17.83 -6.04
N VAL A 286 -4.27 -18.02 -7.05
CA VAL A 286 -3.06 -17.19 -7.26
C VAL A 286 -3.07 -16.70 -8.69
N ASN A 287 -3.28 -15.42 -8.88
CA ASN A 287 -3.38 -14.79 -10.19
C ASN A 287 -2.10 -14.05 -10.57
N VAL A 288 -1.71 -14.18 -11.83
CA VAL A 288 -0.83 -13.21 -12.50
C VAL A 288 -1.74 -12.09 -12.99
N ARG A 289 -1.40 -10.88 -12.63
CA ARG A 289 -2.17 -9.66 -12.88
C ARG A 289 -1.44 -8.76 -13.87
N ILE A 290 -2.15 -8.33 -14.88
CA ILE A 290 -1.72 -7.32 -15.84
C ILE A 290 -2.79 -6.24 -15.87
N ASP A 291 -2.43 -5.02 -15.49
CA ASP A 291 -3.34 -3.87 -15.43
C ASP A 291 -2.83 -2.72 -16.29
N TYR A 292 -3.74 -2.00 -16.88
CA TYR A 292 -3.47 -0.70 -17.49
C TYR A 292 -4.41 0.35 -16.90
N GLY A 293 -3.85 1.25 -16.12
CA GLY A 293 -4.58 2.28 -15.40
C GLY A 293 -4.44 3.65 -16.04
N PHE A 294 -5.49 4.45 -15.91
CA PHE A 294 -5.57 5.83 -16.40
C PHE A 294 -5.88 6.77 -15.24
N GLY A 295 -5.30 7.95 -15.29
CA GLY A 295 -5.49 9.03 -14.35
C GLY A 295 -5.70 10.38 -15.03
N LYS A 296 -5.75 11.43 -14.21
CA LYS A 296 -5.88 12.81 -14.65
C LYS A 296 -4.63 13.26 -15.43
N ALA A 297 -4.80 14.22 -16.34
CA ALA A 297 -3.72 14.87 -17.09
C ALA A 297 -2.84 13.90 -17.91
N GLY A 298 -3.47 12.88 -18.51
CA GLY A 298 -2.77 11.92 -19.37
C GLY A 298 -1.89 10.92 -18.63
N GLN A 299 -1.93 10.89 -17.32
CA GLN A 299 -1.22 9.86 -16.56
C GLN A 299 -1.81 8.49 -16.85
N SER A 300 -0.95 7.54 -17.15
CA SER A 300 -1.32 6.15 -17.35
C SER A 300 -0.13 5.25 -17.01
N GLY A 301 -0.40 4.00 -16.72
CA GLY A 301 0.66 3.06 -16.39
C GLY A 301 0.25 1.61 -16.60
N PHE A 302 1.22 0.85 -17.08
CA PHE A 302 1.17 -0.60 -17.16
C PHE A 302 1.72 -1.20 -15.86
N LEU A 303 1.01 -2.16 -15.32
CA LEU A 303 1.35 -2.82 -14.06
C LEU A 303 1.33 -4.33 -14.24
N PHE A 304 2.37 -4.98 -13.77
CA PHE A 304 2.47 -6.42 -13.67
C PHE A 304 2.64 -6.81 -12.20
N SER A 305 1.87 -7.78 -11.72
CA SER A 305 1.95 -8.24 -10.34
C SER A 305 1.45 -9.67 -10.19
N ILE A 306 1.65 -10.23 -8.99
CA ILE A 306 1.07 -11.51 -8.57
C ILE A 306 0.05 -11.20 -7.47
N ASN A 307 -1.05 -11.95 -7.45
CA ASN A 307 -2.26 -11.75 -6.65
C ASN A 307 -3.06 -10.51 -7.06
N GLU A 308 -4.20 -10.28 -6.38
CA GLU A 308 -5.07 -9.16 -6.66
C GLU A 308 -4.52 -7.84 -6.10
N ALA A 309 -5.16 -6.73 -6.46
CA ALA A 309 -4.77 -5.40 -6.01
C ALA A 309 -5.11 -5.21 -4.52
N PHE A 310 -6.19 -5.85 -4.06
CA PHE A 310 -6.70 -5.81 -2.70
C PHE A 310 -7.62 -7.01 -2.49
#